data_bddfa5feefa3ccd6264d02b67631c45e
#
_entry.id   bddfa5feefa3ccd6264d02b67631c45e
#
_cell.length_a   1.000
_cell.length_b   1.000
_cell.length_c   1.000
_cell.angle_alpha   90.00
_cell.angle_beta   90.00
_cell.angle_gamma   90.00
#
_symmetry.space_group_name_H-M   'P 1'
#
loop_
_entity.id
_entity.type
_entity.pdbx_description
1 polymer ?
#
loop_
_entity_poly.entity_id
_entity_poly.type
_entity_poly.pdbx_seq_one_letter_code
_entity_poly.pdbx_strand_id
1 'polypeptide(L)'
;LIAANVRRLEAMRRSGLVERRTDGAFAITPDHLEQATRLENELVRKSPVNARVVSYWTLSEQVNALGPTHLDQVLAGKAMPPEGDGAFTRRHAMALQQRRLFMIEQGWMGETDKQLSPTALRTMAANERADLAGRLSVELGVRVLPESPSQVSGVYARRIDLAQGRVAIIVQERLAYVVPWRPALERFAGRQVEGVLRGQTLSWGLARGLGPNLPPMG
;
A
#
# COMPACT_ATOMS: atom_id res chain seq x y z
N LEU A 1 18.72 3.07 18.82
CA LEU A 1 17.55 3.90 18.45
C LEU A 1 17.83 5.39 18.56
N ILE A 2 18.38 5.92 19.68
CA ILE A 2 18.67 7.35 19.91
C ILE A 2 19.65 7.89 18.86
N ALA A 3 20.77 7.21 18.61
CA ALA A 3 21.79 7.66 17.65
C ALA A 3 21.26 7.74 16.19
N ALA A 4 20.29 6.89 15.81
CA ALA A 4 19.67 6.94 14.49
C ALA A 4 18.73 8.14 14.36
N ASN A 5 17.97 8.45 15.42
CA ASN A 5 17.08 9.61 15.44
C ASN A 5 17.85 10.92 15.43
N VAL A 6 18.96 11.01 16.18
CA VAL A 6 19.84 12.21 16.17
C VAL A 6 20.42 12.43 14.77
N ARG A 7 20.91 11.37 14.09
CA ARG A 7 21.41 11.49 12.70
C ARG A 7 20.34 11.98 11.74
N ARG A 8 19.08 11.51 11.90
CA ARG A 8 17.95 11.95 11.08
C ARG A 8 17.62 13.42 11.32
N LEU A 9 17.59 13.86 12.59
CA LEU A 9 17.34 15.25 12.95
C LEU A 9 18.47 16.18 12.46
N GLU A 10 19.72 15.74 12.51
CA GLU A 10 20.84 16.49 11.94
C GLU A 10 20.77 16.58 10.39
N ALA A 11 20.29 15.54 9.71
CA ALA A 11 20.04 15.62 8.28
C ALA A 11 18.92 16.62 7.96
N MET A 12 17.82 16.60 8.72
CA MET A 12 16.72 17.57 8.58
C MET A 12 17.18 19.01 8.89
N ARG A 13 18.05 19.19 9.88
CA ARG A 13 18.65 20.51 10.18
C ARG A 13 19.47 21.04 9.00
N ARG A 14 20.31 20.21 8.38
CA ARG A 14 21.08 20.60 7.18
C ARG A 14 20.19 21.01 6.01
N SER A 15 18.99 20.45 5.94
CA SER A 15 17.99 20.79 4.92
C SER A 15 17.07 21.95 5.35
N GLY A 16 17.32 22.60 6.49
CA GLY A 16 16.54 23.73 6.98
C GLY A 16 15.19 23.38 7.57
N LEU A 17 14.85 22.08 7.71
CA LEU A 17 13.54 21.61 8.17
C LEU A 17 13.37 21.64 9.70
N VAL A 18 14.46 21.70 10.45
CA VAL A 18 14.46 21.82 11.91
C VAL A 18 15.61 22.68 12.38
N GLU A 19 15.46 23.34 13.50
CA GLU A 19 16.50 24.14 14.15
C GLU A 19 17.03 23.42 15.40
N ARG A 20 18.32 23.56 15.68
CA ARG A 20 18.91 23.08 16.91
C ARG A 20 19.04 24.23 17.89
N ARG A 21 18.41 24.10 19.04
CA ARG A 21 18.45 25.07 20.14
C ARG A 21 19.79 25.00 20.91
N THR A 22 20.07 26.02 21.66
CA THR A 22 21.28 26.13 22.52
C THR A 22 21.32 25.05 23.61
N ASP A 23 20.19 24.56 24.05
CA ASP A 23 20.04 23.43 24.99
C ASP A 23 20.26 22.05 24.34
N GLY A 24 20.55 22.00 23.03
CA GLY A 24 20.74 20.78 22.26
C GLY A 24 19.46 20.13 21.74
N ALA A 25 18.30 20.68 22.08
CA ALA A 25 17.01 20.19 21.55
C ALA A 25 16.80 20.59 20.08
N PHE A 26 16.00 19.82 19.35
CA PHE A 26 15.60 20.15 17.98
C PHE A 26 14.18 20.71 18.00
N ALA A 27 13.99 21.88 17.40
CA ALA A 27 12.70 22.53 17.25
C ALA A 27 12.22 22.42 15.80
N ILE A 28 10.94 22.06 15.63
CA ILE A 28 10.26 22.09 14.33
C ILE A 28 9.77 23.52 14.12
N THR A 29 10.13 24.11 12.98
CA THR A 29 9.72 25.46 12.62
C THR A 29 8.22 25.51 12.26
N PRO A 30 7.50 26.62 12.49
CA PRO A 30 6.09 26.72 12.14
C PRO A 30 5.79 26.48 10.64
N ASP A 31 6.74 26.86 9.79
CA ASP A 31 6.69 26.73 8.32
C ASP A 31 7.29 25.42 7.79
N HIS A 32 7.53 24.44 8.67
CA HIS A 32 8.14 23.15 8.35
C HIS A 32 7.51 22.44 7.13
N LEU A 33 6.17 22.47 7.00
CA LEU A 33 5.47 21.83 5.89
C LEU A 33 5.74 22.53 4.56
N GLU A 34 5.79 23.86 4.56
CA GLU A 34 6.12 24.61 3.36
C GLU A 34 7.58 24.40 2.94
N GLN A 35 8.50 24.39 3.89
CA GLN A 35 9.92 24.11 3.63
C GLN A 35 10.13 22.67 3.13
N ALA A 36 9.45 21.70 3.72
CA ALA A 36 9.49 20.31 3.25
C ALA A 36 8.98 20.20 1.80
N THR A 37 7.85 20.84 1.48
CA THR A 37 7.30 20.86 0.13
C THR A 37 8.23 21.54 -0.88
N ARG A 38 8.85 22.66 -0.49
CA ARG A 38 9.87 23.34 -1.34
C ARG A 38 11.08 22.44 -1.59
N LEU A 39 11.60 21.79 -0.54
CA LEU A 39 12.73 20.87 -0.66
C LEU A 39 12.39 19.66 -1.55
N GLU A 40 11.21 19.06 -1.38
CA GLU A 40 10.75 17.97 -2.25
C GLU A 40 10.67 18.41 -3.72
N ASN A 41 10.09 19.58 -3.98
CA ASN A 41 10.02 20.13 -5.33
C ASN A 41 11.41 20.43 -5.92
N GLU A 42 12.36 20.92 -5.13
CA GLU A 42 13.74 21.10 -5.58
C GLU A 42 14.45 19.77 -5.86
N LEU A 43 14.27 18.76 -5.01
CA LEU A 43 14.83 17.43 -5.21
C LEU A 43 14.25 16.77 -6.48
N VAL A 44 12.95 16.91 -6.73
CA VAL A 44 12.30 16.44 -7.96
C VAL A 44 12.89 17.14 -9.19
N ARG A 45 13.12 18.45 -9.13
CA ARG A 45 13.75 19.21 -10.24
C ARG A 45 15.21 18.82 -10.49
N LYS A 46 15.94 18.46 -9.43
CA LYS A 46 17.36 18.05 -9.50
C LYS A 46 17.54 16.56 -9.80
N SER A 47 16.49 15.76 -9.64
CA SER A 47 16.55 14.32 -9.89
C SER A 47 16.22 14.02 -11.36
N PRO A 48 17.20 13.54 -12.15
CA PRO A 48 16.99 13.26 -13.59
C PRO A 48 16.05 12.05 -13.84
N VAL A 49 15.78 11.24 -12.80
CA VAL A 49 14.93 10.06 -12.91
C VAL A 49 14.02 9.96 -11.68
N ASN A 50 12.71 9.92 -11.93
CA ASN A 50 11.72 9.64 -10.90
C ASN A 50 11.10 8.26 -11.19
N ALA A 51 11.38 7.27 -10.33
CA ALA A 51 10.87 5.91 -10.48
C ALA A 51 9.72 5.65 -9.51
N ARG A 52 8.56 5.28 -10.05
CA ARG A 52 7.40 4.85 -9.27
C ARG A 52 6.99 3.44 -9.68
N VAL A 53 6.90 2.54 -8.71
CA VAL A 53 6.34 1.21 -8.93
C VAL A 53 4.82 1.32 -9.01
N VAL A 54 4.24 1.02 -10.17
CA VAL A 54 2.79 1.08 -10.42
C VAL A 54 2.11 -0.28 -10.22
N SER A 55 2.87 -1.38 -10.36
CA SER A 55 2.41 -2.74 -10.07
C SER A 55 3.59 -3.59 -9.61
N TYR A 56 3.32 -4.55 -8.72
CA TYR A 56 4.29 -5.59 -8.32
C TYR A 56 4.14 -6.87 -9.16
N TRP A 57 3.11 -6.93 -10.01
CA TRP A 57 2.84 -8.02 -10.92
C TRP A 57 3.40 -7.72 -12.31
N THR A 58 3.92 -8.72 -12.96
CA THR A 58 4.36 -8.64 -14.36
C THR A 58 3.17 -8.39 -15.29
N LEU A 59 3.41 -7.93 -16.50
CA LEU A 59 2.34 -7.74 -17.49
C LEU A 59 1.57 -9.05 -17.74
N SER A 60 2.26 -10.18 -17.79
CA SER A 60 1.64 -11.49 -18.01
C SER A 60 0.71 -11.90 -16.85
N GLU A 61 1.13 -11.68 -15.61
CA GLU A 61 0.27 -11.93 -14.44
C GLU A 61 -0.95 -11.02 -14.42
N GLN A 62 -0.78 -9.75 -14.83
CA GLN A 62 -1.88 -8.80 -14.87
C GLN A 62 -2.94 -9.16 -15.91
N VAL A 63 -2.56 -9.78 -17.06
CA VAL A 63 -3.50 -10.14 -18.12
C VAL A 63 -4.60 -11.09 -17.62
N ASN A 64 -4.23 -12.11 -16.83
CA ASN A 64 -5.15 -13.15 -16.36
C ASN A 64 -5.61 -12.98 -14.91
N ALA A 65 -5.32 -11.85 -14.29
CA ALA A 65 -5.70 -11.58 -12.92
C ALA A 65 -7.24 -11.49 -12.74
N LEU A 66 -7.77 -12.06 -11.67
CA LEU A 66 -9.19 -11.91 -11.32
C LEU A 66 -9.47 -10.57 -10.62
N GLY A 67 -8.48 -10.02 -9.94
CA GLY A 67 -8.56 -8.69 -9.31
C GLY A 67 -8.18 -7.55 -10.26
N PRO A 68 -8.46 -6.29 -9.87
CA PRO A 68 -8.16 -5.13 -10.69
C PRO A 68 -6.65 -4.83 -10.69
N THR A 69 -6.08 -4.75 -11.88
CA THR A 69 -4.66 -4.53 -12.13
C THR A 69 -4.37 -3.09 -12.56
N HIS A 70 -3.07 -2.77 -12.79
CA HIS A 70 -2.71 -1.51 -13.43
C HIS A 70 -3.24 -1.40 -14.86
N LEU A 71 -3.29 -2.52 -15.62
CA LEU A 71 -3.88 -2.52 -16.97
C LEU A 71 -5.36 -2.10 -16.93
N ASP A 72 -6.10 -2.49 -15.89
CA ASP A 72 -7.50 -2.09 -15.72
C ASP A 72 -7.66 -0.61 -15.37
N GLN A 73 -6.69 -0.01 -14.67
CA GLN A 73 -6.68 1.44 -14.44
C GLN A 73 -6.48 2.19 -15.77
N VAL A 74 -5.67 1.65 -16.70
CA VAL A 74 -5.52 2.19 -18.05
C VAL A 74 -6.81 2.00 -18.86
N LEU A 75 -7.42 0.82 -18.85
CA LEU A 75 -8.71 0.56 -19.51
C LEU A 75 -9.86 1.43 -19.00
N ALA A 76 -9.80 1.82 -17.73
CA ALA A 76 -10.79 2.73 -17.12
C ALA A 76 -10.45 4.23 -17.31
N GLY A 77 -9.38 4.56 -18.00
CA GLY A 77 -8.92 5.94 -18.20
C GLY A 77 -8.39 6.63 -16.93
N LYS A 78 -8.08 5.86 -15.89
CA LYS A 78 -7.55 6.36 -14.60
C LYS A 78 -6.03 6.39 -14.52
N ALA A 79 -5.35 5.71 -15.46
CA ALA A 79 -3.92 5.74 -15.60
C ALA A 79 -3.54 5.92 -17.08
N MET A 80 -2.40 6.53 -17.31
CA MET A 80 -1.86 6.69 -18.66
C MET A 80 -1.04 5.45 -19.04
N PRO A 81 -1.15 4.98 -20.31
CA PRO A 81 -0.22 3.97 -20.81
C PRO A 81 1.19 4.57 -20.92
N PRO A 82 2.25 3.73 -20.95
CA PRO A 82 3.60 4.21 -21.16
C PRO A 82 3.74 4.86 -22.53
N GLU A 83 4.48 5.98 -22.58
CA GLU A 83 4.75 6.74 -23.81
C GLU A 83 6.01 6.21 -24.53
N GLY A 84 6.12 6.56 -25.82
CA GLY A 84 7.24 6.21 -26.68
C GLY A 84 7.03 4.93 -27.49
N ASP A 85 8.07 4.48 -28.17
CA ASP A 85 8.08 3.35 -29.10
C ASP A 85 8.95 2.16 -28.64
N GLY A 86 9.39 2.19 -27.38
CA GLY A 86 10.25 1.20 -26.78
C GLY A 86 9.66 -0.22 -26.71
N ALA A 87 10.50 -1.20 -26.46
CA ALA A 87 10.07 -2.60 -26.32
C ALA A 87 9.07 -2.80 -25.18
N PHE A 88 9.18 -2.04 -24.10
CA PHE A 88 8.23 -2.08 -23.00
C PHE A 88 6.87 -1.56 -23.42
N THR A 89 6.81 -0.43 -24.11
CA THR A 89 5.56 0.19 -24.60
C THR A 89 4.81 -0.78 -25.51
N ARG A 90 5.51 -1.44 -26.44
CA ARG A 90 4.88 -2.45 -27.32
C ARG A 90 4.33 -3.64 -26.52
N ARG A 91 5.10 -4.18 -25.56
CA ARG A 91 4.63 -5.28 -24.70
C ARG A 91 3.45 -4.87 -23.85
N HIS A 92 3.45 -3.63 -23.33
CA HIS A 92 2.33 -3.10 -22.55
C HIS A 92 1.08 -2.97 -23.41
N ALA A 93 1.17 -2.47 -24.64
CA ALA A 93 0.03 -2.38 -25.56
C ALA A 93 -0.56 -3.76 -25.89
N MET A 94 0.29 -4.76 -26.13
CA MET A 94 -0.17 -6.16 -26.33
C MET A 94 -0.87 -6.71 -25.08
N ALA A 95 -0.29 -6.52 -23.90
CA ALA A 95 -0.89 -6.97 -22.65
C ALA A 95 -2.23 -6.27 -22.38
N LEU A 96 -2.34 -4.99 -22.73
CA LEU A 96 -3.58 -4.23 -22.60
C LEU A 96 -4.69 -4.79 -23.51
N GLN A 97 -4.37 -5.16 -24.75
CA GLN A 97 -5.31 -5.81 -25.66
C GLN A 97 -5.75 -7.19 -25.15
N GLN A 98 -4.79 -8.01 -24.68
CA GLN A 98 -5.09 -9.32 -24.10
C GLN A 98 -5.97 -9.18 -22.85
N ARG A 99 -5.66 -8.19 -21.99
CA ARG A 99 -6.48 -7.89 -20.81
C ARG A 99 -7.89 -7.48 -21.19
N ARG A 100 -8.07 -6.65 -22.22
CA ARG A 100 -9.39 -6.28 -22.73
C ARG A 100 -10.19 -7.50 -23.17
N LEU A 101 -9.59 -8.41 -23.93
CA LEU A 101 -10.26 -9.64 -24.36
C LEU A 101 -10.66 -10.50 -23.16
N PHE A 102 -9.78 -10.68 -22.20
CA PHE A 102 -10.07 -11.37 -20.95
C PHE A 102 -11.25 -10.73 -20.20
N MET A 103 -11.31 -9.38 -20.11
CA MET A 103 -12.42 -8.68 -19.49
C MET A 103 -13.76 -8.91 -20.19
N ILE A 104 -13.75 -8.97 -21.52
CA ILE A 104 -14.95 -9.27 -22.32
C ILE A 104 -15.39 -10.72 -22.08
N GLU A 105 -14.47 -11.67 -22.12
CA GLU A 105 -14.74 -13.09 -21.87
C GLU A 105 -15.33 -13.33 -20.46
N GLN A 106 -14.83 -12.60 -19.46
CA GLN A 106 -15.34 -12.68 -18.09
C GLN A 106 -16.63 -11.87 -17.86
N GLY A 107 -17.14 -11.18 -18.86
CA GLY A 107 -18.35 -10.35 -18.75
C GLY A 107 -18.18 -9.06 -17.94
N TRP A 108 -16.92 -8.64 -17.67
CA TRP A 108 -16.61 -7.38 -16.97
C TRP A 108 -16.69 -6.15 -17.87
N MET A 109 -16.63 -6.36 -19.20
CA MET A 109 -16.63 -5.33 -20.21
C MET A 109 -17.39 -5.83 -21.45
N GLY A 110 -18.18 -4.97 -22.09
CA GLY A 110 -18.81 -5.27 -23.37
C GLY A 110 -17.82 -5.09 -24.54
N GLU A 111 -18.07 -5.76 -25.67
CA GLU A 111 -17.23 -5.65 -26.86
C GLU A 111 -17.14 -4.21 -27.39
N THR A 112 -18.23 -3.46 -27.30
CA THR A 112 -18.35 -2.08 -27.77
C THR A 112 -17.95 -1.04 -26.73
N ASP A 113 -17.69 -1.47 -25.50
CA ASP A 113 -17.33 -0.54 -24.42
C ASP A 113 -15.94 0.09 -24.70
N LYS A 114 -15.87 1.40 -24.62
CA LYS A 114 -14.61 2.14 -24.79
C LYS A 114 -13.74 2.10 -23.55
N GLN A 115 -14.34 1.98 -22.37
CA GLN A 115 -13.67 1.99 -21.08
C GLN A 115 -14.28 0.99 -20.11
N LEU A 116 -13.44 0.46 -19.22
CA LEU A 116 -13.88 -0.38 -18.11
C LEU A 116 -14.64 0.47 -17.07
N SER A 117 -15.82 0.01 -16.65
CA SER A 117 -16.67 0.77 -15.73
C SER A 117 -16.08 0.84 -14.31
N PRO A 118 -16.30 1.96 -13.57
CA PRO A 118 -15.90 2.03 -12.17
C PRO A 118 -16.57 0.99 -11.28
N THR A 119 -17.76 0.52 -11.68
CA THR A 119 -18.50 -0.53 -10.96
C THR A 119 -17.80 -1.88 -11.15
N ALA A 120 -17.40 -2.24 -12.37
CA ALA A 120 -16.63 -3.44 -12.62
C ALA A 120 -15.34 -3.49 -11.78
N LEU A 121 -14.57 -2.39 -11.76
CA LEU A 121 -13.37 -2.29 -10.91
C LEU A 121 -13.65 -2.54 -9.43
N ARG A 122 -14.73 -1.96 -8.88
CA ARG A 122 -15.09 -2.16 -7.47
C ARG A 122 -15.50 -3.60 -7.18
N THR A 123 -16.30 -4.20 -8.05
CA THR A 123 -16.74 -5.59 -7.90
C THR A 123 -15.56 -6.56 -7.99
N MET A 124 -14.68 -6.40 -8.96
CA MET A 124 -13.44 -7.19 -9.06
C MET A 124 -12.59 -7.08 -7.79
N ALA A 125 -12.42 -5.87 -7.27
CA ALA A 125 -11.65 -5.64 -6.04
C ALA A 125 -12.30 -6.30 -4.81
N ALA A 126 -13.62 -6.29 -4.73
CA ALA A 126 -14.36 -6.95 -3.66
C ALA A 126 -14.26 -8.48 -3.77
N ASN A 127 -14.41 -9.04 -4.98
CA ASN A 127 -14.30 -10.47 -5.24
C ASN A 127 -12.87 -10.98 -4.93
N GLU A 128 -11.81 -10.27 -5.34
CA GLU A 128 -10.44 -10.65 -5.02
C GLU A 128 -10.19 -10.71 -3.52
N ARG A 129 -10.69 -9.73 -2.75
CA ARG A 129 -10.57 -9.73 -1.29
C ARG A 129 -11.41 -10.84 -0.63
N ALA A 130 -12.62 -11.10 -1.13
CA ALA A 130 -13.47 -12.16 -0.62
C ALA A 130 -12.87 -13.55 -0.86
N ASP A 131 -12.33 -13.79 -2.05
CA ASP A 131 -11.61 -15.03 -2.39
C ASP A 131 -10.37 -15.21 -1.53
N LEU A 132 -9.56 -14.16 -1.36
CA LEU A 132 -8.43 -14.18 -0.44
C LEU A 132 -8.86 -14.51 1.00
N ALA A 133 -9.92 -13.87 1.49
CA ALA A 133 -10.44 -14.11 2.84
C ALA A 133 -10.91 -15.55 3.02
N GLY A 134 -11.57 -16.11 2.02
CA GLY A 134 -11.99 -17.53 2.01
C GLY A 134 -10.80 -18.48 2.11
N ARG A 135 -9.80 -18.32 1.26
CA ARG A 135 -8.58 -19.16 1.28
C ARG A 135 -7.81 -19.03 2.60
N LEU A 136 -7.64 -17.81 3.09
CA LEU A 136 -6.95 -17.58 4.37
C LEU A 136 -7.73 -18.12 5.57
N SER A 137 -9.07 -18.12 5.53
CA SER A 137 -9.87 -18.68 6.62
C SER A 137 -9.62 -20.17 6.79
N VAL A 138 -9.45 -20.89 5.68
CA VAL A 138 -9.10 -22.32 5.69
C VAL A 138 -7.66 -22.51 6.18
N GLU A 139 -6.71 -21.74 5.65
CA GLU A 139 -5.30 -21.86 5.97
C GLU A 139 -4.99 -21.54 7.44
N LEU A 140 -5.58 -20.47 7.97
CA LEU A 140 -5.29 -19.99 9.34
C LEU A 140 -6.20 -20.62 10.41
N GLY A 141 -7.27 -21.32 10.01
CA GLY A 141 -8.23 -21.87 10.95
C GLY A 141 -9.04 -20.81 11.73
N VAL A 142 -9.10 -19.57 11.20
CA VAL A 142 -9.82 -18.44 11.80
C VAL A 142 -10.67 -17.75 10.73
N ARG A 143 -11.71 -17.05 11.16
CA ARG A 143 -12.55 -16.27 10.23
C ARG A 143 -11.77 -15.04 9.75
N VAL A 144 -11.53 -14.93 8.45
CA VAL A 144 -10.91 -13.77 7.83
C VAL A 144 -11.98 -12.85 7.25
N LEU A 145 -11.92 -11.58 7.59
CA LEU A 145 -12.84 -10.56 7.09
C LEU A 145 -12.18 -9.82 5.91
N PRO A 146 -12.84 -9.76 4.73
CA PRO A 146 -12.30 -9.09 3.55
C PRO A 146 -12.28 -7.56 3.67
N GLU A 147 -13.07 -7.03 4.60
CA GLU A 147 -13.14 -5.60 4.90
C GLU A 147 -12.60 -5.33 6.29
N SER A 148 -11.85 -4.24 6.42
CA SER A 148 -11.27 -3.83 7.68
C SER A 148 -12.25 -2.95 8.45
N PRO A 149 -12.42 -3.17 9.77
CA PRO A 149 -13.10 -2.20 10.62
C PRO A 149 -12.29 -0.90 10.70
N SER A 150 -12.94 0.16 11.18
CA SER A 150 -12.29 1.47 11.35
C SER A 150 -11.09 1.44 12.31
N GLN A 151 -11.05 0.45 13.20
CA GLN A 151 -9.97 0.22 14.15
C GLN A 151 -9.56 -1.25 14.08
N VAL A 152 -8.28 -1.53 13.93
CA VAL A 152 -7.70 -2.87 13.83
C VAL A 152 -6.62 -3.03 14.89
N SER A 153 -6.68 -4.11 15.66
CA SER A 153 -5.64 -4.51 16.62
C SER A 153 -5.39 -6.00 16.46
N GLY A 154 -4.13 -6.43 16.53
CA GLY A 154 -3.78 -7.84 16.42
C GLY A 154 -2.32 -8.05 16.02
N VAL A 155 -1.94 -9.30 15.80
CA VAL A 155 -0.60 -9.66 15.38
C VAL A 155 -0.47 -9.51 13.86
N TYR A 156 0.49 -8.74 13.38
CA TYR A 156 0.82 -8.70 11.96
C TYR A 156 1.46 -10.02 11.54
N ALA A 157 0.69 -10.85 10.84
CA ALA A 157 1.15 -12.17 10.42
C ALA A 157 2.07 -12.08 9.18
N ARG A 158 1.57 -11.51 8.10
CA ARG A 158 2.33 -11.42 6.83
C ARG A 158 1.72 -10.42 5.86
N ARG A 159 2.49 -10.10 4.82
CA ARG A 159 2.07 -9.39 3.61
C ARG A 159 1.61 -10.36 2.54
N ILE A 160 0.64 -9.93 1.73
CA ILE A 160 0.22 -10.63 0.50
C ILE A 160 0.15 -9.58 -0.63
N ASP A 161 0.68 -9.96 -1.79
CA ASP A 161 0.64 -9.13 -2.99
C ASP A 161 -0.63 -9.51 -3.80
N LEU A 162 -1.57 -8.57 -3.92
CA LEU A 162 -2.78 -8.68 -4.74
C LEU A 162 -2.59 -7.91 -6.04
N ALA A 163 -3.46 -8.16 -7.02
CA ALA A 163 -3.46 -7.43 -8.29
C ALA A 163 -3.63 -5.92 -8.08
N GLN A 164 -4.46 -5.52 -7.13
CA GLN A 164 -4.71 -4.13 -6.76
C GLN A 164 -3.67 -3.50 -5.83
N GLY A 165 -2.70 -4.26 -5.31
CA GLY A 165 -1.66 -3.79 -4.41
C GLY A 165 -1.40 -4.71 -3.23
N ARG A 166 -0.61 -4.24 -2.28
CA ARG A 166 -0.19 -5.03 -1.12
C ARG A 166 -1.16 -4.90 0.03
N VAL A 167 -1.46 -6.04 0.65
CA VAL A 167 -2.26 -6.12 1.87
C VAL A 167 -1.47 -6.77 3.00
N ALA A 168 -1.84 -6.44 4.24
CA ALA A 168 -1.34 -7.05 5.46
C ALA A 168 -2.44 -7.87 6.11
N ILE A 169 -2.07 -9.01 6.66
CA ILE A 169 -2.97 -9.87 7.44
C ILE A 169 -2.71 -9.63 8.92
N ILE A 170 -3.74 -9.15 9.60
CA ILE A 170 -3.71 -8.91 11.05
C ILE A 170 -4.59 -9.95 11.73
N VAL A 171 -4.00 -10.77 12.59
CA VAL A 171 -4.69 -11.85 13.31
C VAL A 171 -4.99 -11.42 14.73
N GLN A 172 -6.25 -11.52 15.13
CA GLN A 172 -6.73 -11.22 16.47
C GLN A 172 -7.59 -12.39 16.97
N GLU A 173 -7.05 -13.19 17.86
CA GLU A 173 -7.73 -14.38 18.43
C GLU A 173 -8.34 -15.29 17.35
N ARG A 174 -9.67 -15.24 17.18
CA ARG A 174 -10.43 -16.06 16.20
C ARG A 174 -10.80 -15.32 14.91
N LEU A 175 -10.31 -14.09 14.74
CA LEU A 175 -10.56 -13.25 13.59
C LEU A 175 -9.24 -12.85 12.93
N ALA A 176 -9.28 -12.60 11.64
CA ALA A 176 -8.21 -11.91 10.95
C ALA A 176 -8.79 -10.86 9.99
N TYR A 177 -8.00 -9.84 9.72
CA TYR A 177 -8.38 -8.71 8.89
C TYR A 177 -7.41 -8.55 7.71
N VAL A 178 -7.97 -8.26 6.54
CA VAL A 178 -7.21 -7.86 5.35
C VAL A 178 -7.16 -6.34 5.31
N VAL A 179 -5.98 -5.75 5.54
CA VAL A 179 -5.80 -4.29 5.62
C VAL A 179 -4.77 -3.81 4.60
N PRO A 180 -4.80 -2.53 4.17
CA PRO A 180 -3.75 -1.99 3.30
C PRO A 180 -2.37 -2.10 3.95
N TRP A 181 -1.41 -2.69 3.23
CA TRP A 181 -0.04 -2.82 3.72
C TRP A 181 0.74 -1.51 3.58
N ARG A 182 1.67 -1.28 4.50
CA ARG A 182 2.62 -0.16 4.48
C ARG A 182 4.03 -0.66 4.82
N PRO A 183 5.09 -0.07 4.24
CA PRO A 183 6.48 -0.48 4.51
C PRO A 183 6.85 -0.47 6.00
N ALA A 184 6.23 0.41 6.78
CA ALA A 184 6.45 0.49 8.22
C ALA A 184 6.07 -0.80 8.97
N LEU A 185 5.18 -1.62 8.43
CA LEU A 185 4.75 -2.88 9.04
C LEU A 185 5.81 -3.97 9.00
N GLU A 186 6.72 -3.98 8.01
CA GLU A 186 7.69 -5.07 7.84
C GLU A 186 8.50 -5.38 9.11
N ARG A 187 8.88 -4.34 9.85
CA ARG A 187 9.63 -4.48 11.11
C ARG A 187 8.79 -5.01 12.29
N PHE A 188 7.48 -5.18 12.09
CA PHE A 188 6.53 -5.67 13.10
C PHE A 188 5.98 -7.07 12.76
N ALA A 189 6.59 -7.79 11.82
CA ALA A 189 6.20 -9.16 11.52
C ALA A 189 6.23 -10.01 12.80
N GLY A 190 5.13 -10.72 13.08
CA GLY A 190 4.94 -11.50 14.29
C GLY A 190 4.68 -10.69 15.56
N ARG A 191 4.50 -9.37 15.48
CA ARG A 191 4.26 -8.50 16.63
C ARG A 191 2.86 -7.90 16.63
N GLN A 192 2.40 -7.54 17.83
CA GLN A 192 1.16 -6.80 18.02
C GLN A 192 1.25 -5.41 17.38
N VAL A 193 0.23 -5.04 16.62
CA VAL A 193 0.08 -3.74 15.98
C VAL A 193 -1.34 -3.22 16.22
N GLU A 194 -1.48 -1.90 16.24
CA GLU A 194 -2.77 -1.22 16.29
C GLU A 194 -2.84 -0.19 15.17
N GLY A 195 -4.00 -0.09 14.53
CA GLY A 195 -4.20 0.84 13.44
C GLY A 195 -5.59 1.42 13.40
N VAL A 196 -5.70 2.68 12.97
CA VAL A 196 -6.96 3.36 12.73
C VAL A 196 -7.10 3.64 11.24
N LEU A 197 -8.16 3.10 10.64
CA LEU A 197 -8.49 3.30 9.24
C LEU A 197 -9.30 4.60 9.09
N ARG A 198 -8.79 5.56 8.33
CA ARG A 198 -9.50 6.77 7.93
C ARG A 198 -9.62 6.80 6.41
N GLY A 199 -10.81 6.45 5.91
CA GLY A 199 -11.02 6.23 4.47
C GLY A 199 -10.16 5.05 3.98
N GLN A 200 -9.31 5.29 2.96
CA GLN A 200 -8.36 4.28 2.46
C GLN A 200 -6.97 4.39 3.10
N THR A 201 -6.79 5.27 4.08
CA THR A 201 -5.51 5.48 4.74
C THR A 201 -5.53 4.86 6.12
N LEU A 202 -4.64 3.91 6.37
CA LEU A 202 -4.43 3.28 7.66
C LEU A 202 -3.26 3.96 8.36
N SER A 203 -3.55 4.58 9.50
CA SER A 203 -2.55 5.14 10.41
C SER A 203 -2.24 4.12 11.48
N TRP A 204 -1.00 3.66 11.55
CA TRP A 204 -0.55 2.73 12.57
C TRP A 204 -0.09 3.48 13.80
N GLY A 205 -0.76 3.24 14.93
CA GLY A 205 -0.24 3.52 16.25
C GLY A 205 0.78 2.43 16.57
N LEU A 206 2.05 2.73 16.32
CA LEU A 206 3.13 1.82 16.68
C LEU A 206 3.31 1.95 18.20
N ALA A 207 2.58 1.14 18.97
CA ALA A 207 2.75 1.08 20.41
C ALA A 207 4.21 0.77 20.71
N ARG A 208 4.89 1.69 21.38
CA ARG A 208 6.17 1.42 22.03
C ARG A 208 5.89 0.25 22.97
N GLY A 209 6.56 -0.89 22.74
CA GLY A 209 6.32 -2.16 23.38
C GLY A 209 5.89 -2.05 24.84
N LEU A 210 4.66 -2.38 25.09
CA LEU A 210 4.27 -2.97 26.37
C LEU A 210 4.85 -4.37 26.35
N GLY A 211 6.00 -4.54 27.01
CA GLY A 211 6.49 -5.86 27.37
C GLY A 211 5.39 -6.62 28.12
N PRO A 212 5.42 -7.95 28.14
CA PRO A 212 4.43 -8.73 28.84
C PRO A 212 4.41 -8.28 30.30
N ASN A 213 3.27 -7.75 30.74
CA ASN A 213 2.97 -7.56 32.15
C ASN A 213 2.89 -8.96 32.78
N LEU A 214 4.01 -9.43 33.34
CA LEU A 214 3.94 -10.52 34.30
C LEU A 214 3.25 -9.98 35.55
N PRO A 215 2.19 -10.66 36.06
CA PRO A 215 1.63 -10.32 37.35
C PRO A 215 2.67 -10.55 38.44
N PRO A 216 2.71 -9.73 39.49
CA PRO A 216 3.62 -9.96 40.59
C PRO A 216 3.27 -11.28 41.27
N MET A 217 4.25 -12.17 41.38
CA MET A 217 4.16 -13.36 42.17
C MET A 217 4.21 -12.91 43.65
N GLY A 218 3.08 -13.07 44.32
CA GLY A 218 2.98 -13.03 45.79
C GLY A 218 3.41 -14.35 46.41
#